data_41ab3e34d7be63754b5b517b269db9c8
#
_entry.id   41ab3e34d7be63754b5b517b269db9c8
#
_cell.length_a   1.000
_cell.length_b   1.000
_cell.length_c   1.000
_cell.angle_alpha   90.00
_cell.angle_beta   90.00
_cell.angle_gamma   90.00
#
_symmetry.space_group_name_H-M   'P 1'
#
loop_
_entity.id
_entity.type
_entity.pdbx_description
1 polymer ?
#
loop_
_entity_poly.entity_id
_entity_poly.type
_entity_poly.pdbx_seq_one_letter_code
_entity_poly.pdbx_strand_id
1 'polypeptide(L)'
;MLKHVLLDLDDTILNFTAGEAKALSQALLEAGIEPTEAVLDRYHLINIAHWELLEEGRLTREEVLVQRFEQLFRELNIPHSGAAVNDRYEQLLSRQHDFIPGAEQLLKDLFPCYDLYLASNGAAAVQHPRLDDSGIRPYFKGIFISEEIGADKPSRAFFDACFAAIPGFRSEE
;
A
#
# COMPACT_ATOMS: atom_id res chain seq x y z
N MET A 1 1.63 24.14 -18.83
CA MET A 1 2.20 24.28 -17.47
C MET A 1 1.67 23.12 -16.64
N LEU A 2 2.53 22.39 -15.93
CA LEU A 2 2.13 21.26 -15.09
C LEU A 2 1.12 21.73 -14.05
N LYS A 3 -0.01 21.05 -13.93
CA LYS A 3 -1.09 21.42 -13.03
C LYS A 3 -1.46 20.30 -12.06
N HIS A 4 -1.45 19.07 -12.53
CA HIS A 4 -1.86 17.90 -11.76
C HIS A 4 -0.64 17.02 -11.47
N VAL A 5 -0.52 16.55 -10.22
CA VAL A 5 0.54 15.65 -9.77
C VAL A 5 -0.11 14.44 -9.12
N LEU A 6 0.19 13.26 -9.64
CA LEU A 6 -0.18 11.99 -9.01
C LEU A 6 1.02 11.50 -8.19
N LEU A 7 0.78 11.24 -6.92
CA LEU A 7 1.78 10.74 -5.97
C LEU A 7 1.40 9.33 -5.51
N ASP A 8 2.39 8.48 -5.39
CA ASP A 8 2.24 7.20 -4.70
C ASP A 8 2.26 7.41 -3.19
N LEU A 9 1.79 6.41 -2.41
CA LEU A 9 1.74 6.47 -0.96
C LEU A 9 2.90 5.71 -0.32
N ASP A 10 3.00 4.43 -0.63
CA ASP A 10 3.87 3.48 0.06
C ASP A 10 5.33 3.65 -0.35
N ASP A 11 6.21 3.85 0.64
CA ASP A 11 7.64 4.18 0.48
C ASP A 11 7.91 5.42 -0.40
N THR A 12 6.86 6.24 -0.60
CA THR A 12 6.94 7.55 -1.26
C THR A 12 6.58 8.68 -0.28
N ILE A 13 5.42 8.61 0.34
CA ILE A 13 4.94 9.56 1.36
C ILE A 13 5.03 8.94 2.75
N LEU A 14 4.44 7.76 2.92
CA LEU A 14 4.46 7.00 4.15
C LEU A 14 5.47 5.86 4.06
N ASN A 15 6.22 5.66 5.13
CA ASN A 15 7.25 4.62 5.25
C ASN A 15 6.58 3.24 5.43
N PHE A 16 6.21 2.62 4.30
CA PHE A 16 5.56 1.32 4.29
C PHE A 16 6.47 0.23 4.85
N THR A 17 7.73 0.19 4.43
CA THR A 17 8.70 -0.82 4.88
C THR A 17 8.81 -0.86 6.41
N ALA A 18 8.90 0.30 7.07
CA ALA A 18 8.94 0.36 8.53
C ALA A 18 7.59 -0.02 9.17
N GLY A 19 6.47 0.41 8.56
CA GLY A 19 5.12 0.08 9.00
C GLY A 19 4.82 -1.41 8.87
N GLU A 20 5.22 -2.03 7.75
CA GLU A 20 5.13 -3.46 7.50
C GLU A 20 5.85 -4.27 8.59
N ALA A 21 7.11 -3.94 8.87
CA ALA A 21 7.91 -4.64 9.87
C ALA A 21 7.26 -4.58 11.28
N LYS A 22 6.73 -3.42 11.69
CA LYS A 22 6.02 -3.25 12.96
C LYS A 22 4.73 -4.07 13.02
N ALA A 23 3.88 -3.94 11.99
CA ALA A 23 2.60 -4.63 11.92
C ALA A 23 2.78 -6.14 11.84
N LEU A 24 3.72 -6.61 11.03
CA LEU A 24 4.05 -8.02 10.88
C LEU A 24 4.58 -8.62 12.19
N SER A 25 5.53 -7.95 12.84
CA SER A 25 6.08 -8.41 14.13
C SER A 25 4.98 -8.62 15.16
N GLN A 26 4.06 -7.67 15.27
CA GLN A 26 2.96 -7.77 16.22
C GLN A 26 1.98 -8.89 15.83
N ALA A 27 1.60 -9.01 14.56
CA ALA A 27 0.70 -10.05 14.09
C ALA A 27 1.27 -11.47 14.31
N LEU A 28 2.56 -11.65 14.05
CA LEU A 28 3.24 -12.92 14.27
C LEU A 28 3.33 -13.27 15.76
N LEU A 29 3.68 -12.31 16.62
CA LEU A 29 3.71 -12.53 18.08
C LEU A 29 2.34 -12.94 18.62
N GLU A 30 1.27 -12.30 18.18
CA GLU A 30 -0.10 -12.64 18.58
C GLU A 30 -0.50 -14.05 18.06
N ALA A 31 0.08 -14.50 16.95
CA ALA A 31 -0.06 -15.86 16.44
C ALA A 31 0.88 -16.89 17.11
N GLY A 32 1.69 -16.47 18.10
CA GLY A 32 2.65 -17.34 18.77
C GLY A 32 3.91 -17.65 17.95
N ILE A 33 4.20 -16.83 16.93
CA ILE A 33 5.36 -16.99 16.05
C ILE A 33 6.39 -15.90 16.39
N GLU A 34 7.62 -16.31 16.67
CA GLU A 34 8.72 -15.38 16.98
C GLU A 34 9.13 -14.58 15.71
N PRO A 35 9.01 -13.24 15.69
CA PRO A 35 9.33 -12.42 14.54
C PRO A 35 10.83 -12.10 14.49
N THR A 36 11.65 -13.12 14.26
CA THR A 36 13.08 -12.89 14.09
C THR A 36 13.37 -12.08 12.83
N GLU A 37 14.49 -11.39 12.77
CA GLU A 37 14.93 -10.64 11.60
C GLU A 37 14.85 -11.48 10.31
N ALA A 38 15.31 -12.73 10.36
CA ALA A 38 15.24 -13.66 9.23
C ALA A 38 13.80 -13.95 8.78
N VAL A 39 12.84 -14.02 9.71
CA VAL A 39 11.41 -14.22 9.38
C VAL A 39 10.81 -12.97 8.72
N LEU A 40 11.14 -11.79 9.26
CA LEU A 40 10.66 -10.51 8.72
C LEU A 40 11.22 -10.26 7.32
N ASP A 41 12.52 -10.46 7.12
CA ASP A 41 13.16 -10.32 5.81
C ASP A 41 12.59 -11.32 4.80
N ARG A 42 12.37 -12.58 5.24
CA ARG A 42 11.77 -13.58 4.35
C ARG A 42 10.37 -13.21 3.94
N TYR A 43 9.53 -12.74 4.87
CA TYR A 43 8.20 -12.26 4.54
C TYR A 43 8.24 -11.09 3.57
N HIS A 44 9.11 -10.12 3.79
CA HIS A 44 9.27 -8.96 2.91
C HIS A 44 9.54 -9.37 1.46
N LEU A 45 10.46 -10.30 1.23
CA LEU A 45 10.74 -10.83 -0.11
C LEU A 45 9.54 -11.57 -0.72
N ILE A 46 8.83 -12.36 0.09
CA ILE A 46 7.61 -13.05 -0.35
C ILE A 46 6.53 -12.03 -0.71
N ASN A 47 6.34 -11.01 0.12
CA ASN A 47 5.35 -9.97 -0.10
C ASN A 47 5.59 -9.22 -1.41
N ILE A 48 6.80 -8.74 -1.66
CA ILE A 48 7.18 -8.07 -2.92
C ILE A 48 6.86 -8.99 -4.12
N ALA A 49 7.31 -10.24 -4.09
CA ALA A 49 7.10 -11.17 -5.20
C ALA A 49 5.60 -11.41 -5.49
N HIS A 50 4.74 -11.45 -4.46
CA HIS A 50 3.30 -11.62 -4.66
C HIS A 50 2.63 -10.38 -5.25
N TRP A 51 3.04 -9.18 -4.83
CA TRP A 51 2.55 -7.94 -5.42
C TRP A 51 2.99 -7.77 -6.87
N GLU A 52 4.22 -8.17 -7.23
CA GLU A 52 4.68 -8.22 -8.62
C GLU A 52 3.82 -9.16 -9.48
N LEU A 53 3.44 -10.33 -8.94
CA LEU A 53 2.54 -11.26 -9.63
C LEU A 53 1.13 -10.69 -9.83
N LEU A 54 0.63 -9.86 -8.92
CA LEU A 54 -0.62 -9.12 -9.11
C LEU A 54 -0.49 -8.11 -10.26
N GLU A 55 0.60 -7.32 -10.28
CA GLU A 55 0.86 -6.33 -11.32
C GLU A 55 1.01 -6.95 -12.71
N GLU A 56 1.52 -8.19 -12.77
CA GLU A 56 1.57 -9.01 -13.98
C GLU A 56 0.22 -9.66 -14.35
N GLY A 57 -0.81 -9.52 -13.52
CA GLY A 57 -2.12 -10.16 -13.71
C GLY A 57 -2.12 -11.68 -13.52
N ARG A 58 -1.16 -12.23 -12.80
CA ARG A 58 -0.99 -13.66 -12.53
C ARG A 58 -1.63 -14.12 -11.21
N LEU A 59 -1.87 -13.20 -10.31
CA LEU A 59 -2.62 -13.41 -9.07
C LEU A 59 -3.72 -12.35 -8.93
N THR A 60 -4.79 -12.72 -8.26
CA THR A 60 -5.78 -11.76 -7.76
C THR A 60 -5.30 -11.15 -6.44
N ARG A 61 -5.90 -10.03 -6.05
CA ARG A 61 -5.60 -9.39 -4.76
C ARG A 61 -5.87 -10.31 -3.57
N GLU A 62 -7.01 -11.01 -3.57
CA GLU A 62 -7.36 -11.98 -2.52
C GLU A 62 -6.32 -13.09 -2.41
N GLU A 63 -5.80 -13.56 -3.54
CA GLU A 63 -4.73 -14.56 -3.56
C GLU A 63 -3.44 -14.00 -2.96
N VAL A 64 -3.03 -12.78 -3.32
CA VAL A 64 -1.84 -12.13 -2.75
C VAL A 64 -1.94 -12.02 -1.24
N LEU A 65 -3.07 -11.53 -0.72
CA LEU A 65 -3.26 -11.27 0.71
C LEU A 65 -3.12 -12.55 1.55
N VAL A 66 -3.58 -13.68 1.05
CA VAL A 66 -3.53 -14.96 1.78
C VAL A 66 -2.26 -15.74 1.47
N GLN A 67 -1.89 -15.88 0.20
CA GLN A 67 -0.81 -16.79 -0.23
C GLN A 67 0.57 -16.38 0.28
N ARG A 68 0.83 -15.07 0.48
CA ARG A 68 2.10 -14.59 1.05
C ARG A 68 2.35 -15.14 2.46
N PHE A 69 1.32 -15.22 3.31
CA PHE A 69 1.42 -15.83 4.63
C PHE A 69 1.46 -17.36 4.56
N GLU A 70 0.64 -17.97 3.70
CA GLU A 70 0.67 -19.43 3.48
C GLU A 70 2.04 -19.91 2.99
N GLN A 71 2.71 -19.13 2.14
CA GLN A 71 4.07 -19.44 1.71
C GLN A 71 5.06 -19.33 2.86
N LEU A 72 5.02 -18.25 3.63
CA LEU A 72 5.89 -18.05 4.80
C LEU A 72 5.74 -19.24 5.78
N PHE A 73 4.50 -19.58 6.13
CA PHE A 73 4.23 -20.64 7.11
C PHE A 73 4.63 -22.01 6.61
N ARG A 74 4.47 -22.29 5.33
CA ARG A 74 4.94 -23.52 4.70
C ARG A 74 6.46 -23.63 4.77
N GLU A 75 7.19 -22.58 4.47
CA GLU A 75 8.66 -22.55 4.52
C GLU A 75 9.20 -22.72 5.95
N LEU A 76 8.48 -22.15 6.93
CA LEU A 76 8.84 -22.26 8.35
C LEU A 76 8.29 -23.54 9.02
N ASN A 77 7.55 -24.38 8.29
CA ASN A 77 6.83 -25.54 8.83
C ASN A 77 5.90 -25.20 10.02
N ILE A 78 5.22 -24.05 9.94
CA ILE A 78 4.29 -23.58 10.98
C ILE A 78 2.87 -23.94 10.56
N PRO A 79 2.10 -24.70 11.35
CA PRO A 79 0.71 -25.08 11.06
C PRO A 79 -0.23 -23.92 11.46
N HIS A 80 -0.24 -22.84 10.68
CA HIS A 80 -1.10 -21.68 10.94
C HIS A 80 -1.87 -21.28 9.69
N SER A 81 -3.00 -20.57 9.87
CA SER A 81 -3.81 -20.03 8.77
C SER A 81 -3.25 -18.69 8.30
N GLY A 82 -2.90 -18.60 7.02
CA GLY A 82 -2.48 -17.34 6.40
C GLY A 82 -3.55 -16.26 6.46
N ALA A 83 -4.81 -16.62 6.23
CA ALA A 83 -5.94 -15.69 6.27
C ALA A 83 -6.11 -15.03 7.64
N ALA A 84 -6.07 -15.83 8.74
CA ALA A 84 -6.26 -15.27 10.09
C ALA A 84 -5.15 -14.28 10.50
N VAL A 85 -3.90 -14.56 10.09
CA VAL A 85 -2.79 -13.66 10.35
C VAL A 85 -2.84 -12.43 9.45
N ASN A 86 -3.25 -12.60 8.19
CA ASN A 86 -3.44 -11.47 7.28
C ASN A 86 -4.44 -10.45 7.82
N ASP A 87 -5.62 -10.90 8.27
CA ASP A 87 -6.64 -9.99 8.81
C ASP A 87 -6.10 -9.15 9.98
N ARG A 88 -5.33 -9.81 10.85
CA ARG A 88 -4.71 -9.09 11.97
C ARG A 88 -3.59 -8.16 11.54
N TYR A 89 -2.76 -8.60 10.61
CA TYR A 89 -1.70 -7.80 10.01
C TYR A 89 -2.25 -6.53 9.35
N GLU A 90 -3.31 -6.62 8.54
CA GLU A 90 -3.90 -5.46 7.89
C GLU A 90 -4.49 -4.45 8.88
N GLN A 91 -5.15 -4.93 9.96
CA GLN A 91 -5.61 -4.07 11.05
C GLN A 91 -4.47 -3.31 11.74
N LEU A 92 -3.32 -3.94 11.90
CA LEU A 92 -2.14 -3.31 12.50
C LEU A 92 -1.46 -2.36 11.52
N LEU A 93 -1.35 -2.76 10.24
CA LEU A 93 -0.77 -1.96 9.18
C LEU A 93 -1.58 -0.68 8.93
N SER A 94 -2.92 -0.76 9.00
CA SER A 94 -3.78 0.41 8.81
C SER A 94 -3.53 1.55 9.82
N ARG A 95 -2.84 1.26 10.92
CA ARG A 95 -2.45 2.24 11.96
C ARG A 95 -1.02 2.78 11.79
N GLN A 96 -0.26 2.25 10.81
CA GLN A 96 1.11 2.67 10.56
C GLN A 96 1.13 3.80 9.54
N HIS A 97 1.55 4.99 9.97
CA HIS A 97 1.53 6.20 9.15
C HIS A 97 2.77 7.09 9.35
N ASP A 98 3.91 6.48 9.70
CA ASP A 98 5.19 7.19 9.75
C ASP A 98 5.55 7.73 8.36
N PHE A 99 6.07 8.95 8.30
CA PHE A 99 6.47 9.58 7.05
C PHE A 99 7.84 9.11 6.56
N ILE A 100 8.01 9.10 5.25
CA ILE A 100 9.33 9.16 4.63
C ILE A 100 9.95 10.52 4.97
N PRO A 101 11.24 10.58 5.34
CA PRO A 101 11.90 11.84 5.68
C PRO A 101 11.74 12.90 4.58
N GLY A 102 11.16 14.04 4.95
CA GLY A 102 10.91 15.16 4.04
C GLY A 102 9.58 15.11 3.29
N ALA A 103 8.85 13.99 3.28
CA ALA A 103 7.61 13.86 2.52
C ALA A 103 6.50 14.81 3.01
N GLU A 104 6.37 14.99 4.32
CA GLU A 104 5.40 15.94 4.87
C GLU A 104 5.68 17.39 4.41
N GLN A 105 6.95 17.79 4.40
CA GLN A 105 7.34 19.12 3.92
C GLN A 105 7.10 19.23 2.41
N LEU A 106 7.42 18.20 1.64
CA LEU A 106 7.15 18.17 0.20
C LEU A 106 5.66 18.39 -0.11
N LEU A 107 4.75 17.72 0.62
CA LEU A 107 3.30 17.94 0.45
C LEU A 107 2.90 19.39 0.73
N LYS A 108 3.43 20.00 1.80
CA LYS A 108 3.19 21.41 2.13
C LYS A 108 3.68 22.37 1.05
N ASP A 109 4.80 22.06 0.42
CA ASP A 109 5.40 22.88 -0.64
C ASP A 109 4.66 22.72 -1.98
N LEU A 110 4.18 21.51 -2.30
CA LEU A 110 3.46 21.26 -3.55
C LEU A 110 2.01 21.72 -3.50
N PHE A 111 1.35 21.62 -2.36
CA PHE A 111 -0.09 21.89 -2.21
C PHE A 111 -0.55 23.27 -2.72
N PRO A 112 0.17 24.38 -2.49
CA PRO A 112 -0.24 25.68 -3.01
C PRO A 112 -0.01 25.85 -4.51
N CYS A 113 0.78 24.97 -5.14
CA CYS A 113 1.22 25.12 -6.52
C CYS A 113 0.50 24.17 -7.48
N TYR A 114 0.04 23.01 -6.99
CA TYR A 114 -0.47 21.91 -7.81
C TYR A 114 -1.75 21.29 -7.25
N ASP A 115 -2.54 20.73 -8.14
CA ASP A 115 -3.64 19.85 -7.78
C ASP A 115 -3.06 18.45 -7.53
N LEU A 116 -3.00 18.03 -6.26
CA LEU A 116 -2.41 16.75 -5.88
C LEU A 116 -3.46 15.64 -5.89
N TYR A 117 -3.06 14.49 -6.36
CA TYR A 117 -3.84 13.24 -6.38
C TYR A 117 -2.99 12.10 -5.86
N LEU A 118 -3.62 11.15 -5.18
CA LEU A 118 -2.95 9.95 -4.69
C LEU A 118 -3.29 8.76 -5.60
N ALA A 119 -2.32 7.89 -5.87
CA ALA A 119 -2.48 6.66 -6.65
C ALA A 119 -1.78 5.49 -5.96
N SER A 120 -2.53 4.53 -5.41
CA SER A 120 -1.98 3.42 -4.62
C SER A 120 -2.55 2.06 -5.04
N ASN A 121 -1.70 1.01 -5.03
CA ASN A 121 -2.12 -0.39 -5.20
C ASN A 121 -2.49 -1.09 -3.87
N GLY A 122 -2.43 -0.38 -2.74
CA GLY A 122 -2.78 -0.95 -1.43
C GLY A 122 -4.27 -1.29 -1.28
N ALA A 123 -4.60 -2.06 -0.24
CA ALA A 123 -5.98 -2.36 0.12
C ALA A 123 -6.68 -1.12 0.70
N ALA A 124 -7.91 -0.84 0.27
CA ALA A 124 -8.66 0.35 0.69
C ALA A 124 -8.85 0.41 2.21
N ALA A 125 -9.14 -0.74 2.83
CA ALA A 125 -9.29 -0.87 4.29
C ALA A 125 -8.00 -0.51 5.07
N VAL A 126 -6.84 -0.60 4.44
CA VAL A 126 -5.54 -0.22 5.01
C VAL A 126 -5.22 1.24 4.69
N GLN A 127 -5.40 1.66 3.43
CA GLN A 127 -4.94 2.98 3.00
C GLN A 127 -5.78 4.14 3.54
N HIS A 128 -7.11 4.00 3.62
CA HIS A 128 -7.95 5.09 4.11
C HIS A 128 -7.65 5.49 5.56
N PRO A 129 -7.56 4.56 6.55
CA PRO A 129 -7.16 4.94 7.91
C PRO A 129 -5.78 5.59 7.97
N ARG A 130 -4.79 5.09 7.21
CA ARG A 130 -3.44 5.67 7.17
C ARG A 130 -3.44 7.11 6.67
N LEU A 131 -4.26 7.42 5.66
CA LEU A 131 -4.42 8.78 5.13
C LEU A 131 -5.10 9.72 6.13
N ASP A 132 -6.07 9.20 6.88
CA ASP A 132 -6.79 9.97 7.89
C ASP A 132 -5.92 10.23 9.13
N ASP A 133 -5.30 9.17 9.67
CA ASP A 133 -4.48 9.23 10.88
C ASP A 133 -3.19 10.05 10.68
N SER A 134 -2.60 10.01 9.46
CA SER A 134 -1.46 10.87 9.11
C SER A 134 -1.84 12.34 8.88
N GLY A 135 -3.13 12.64 8.73
CA GLY A 135 -3.61 14.00 8.46
C GLY A 135 -3.33 14.52 7.05
N ILE A 136 -2.89 13.65 6.11
CA ILE A 136 -2.52 14.08 4.75
C ILE A 136 -3.67 14.08 3.75
N ARG A 137 -4.81 13.43 4.06
CA ARG A 137 -5.97 13.40 3.16
C ARG A 137 -6.35 14.77 2.58
N PRO A 138 -6.37 15.89 3.35
CA PRO A 138 -6.75 17.19 2.83
C PRO A 138 -5.83 17.78 1.75
N TYR A 139 -4.62 17.24 1.58
CA TYR A 139 -3.73 17.68 0.51
C TYR A 139 -4.18 17.19 -0.88
N PHE A 140 -4.99 16.13 -0.94
CA PHE A 140 -5.35 15.48 -2.20
C PHE A 140 -6.76 15.85 -2.64
N LYS A 141 -6.89 16.27 -3.91
CA LYS A 141 -8.19 16.50 -4.57
C LYS A 141 -8.90 15.22 -4.97
N GLY A 142 -8.17 14.13 -5.12
CA GLY A 142 -8.69 12.79 -5.36
C GLY A 142 -7.71 11.74 -4.89
N ILE A 143 -8.25 10.61 -4.46
CA ILE A 143 -7.52 9.46 -3.96
C ILE A 143 -7.95 8.26 -4.82
N PHE A 144 -6.98 7.65 -5.48
CA PHE A 144 -7.16 6.55 -6.41
C PHE A 144 -6.53 5.29 -5.83
N ILE A 145 -7.37 4.41 -5.30
CA ILE A 145 -6.96 3.11 -4.78
C ILE A 145 -7.38 2.05 -5.78
N SER A 146 -6.44 1.22 -6.20
CA SER A 146 -6.65 0.25 -7.28
C SER A 146 -7.79 -0.74 -7.00
N GLU A 147 -7.98 -1.13 -5.74
CA GLU A 147 -9.09 -1.99 -5.31
C GLU A 147 -10.47 -1.34 -5.59
N GLU A 148 -10.59 -0.02 -5.38
CA GLU A 148 -11.84 0.72 -5.64
C GLU A 148 -12.05 0.99 -7.13
N ILE A 149 -10.95 1.12 -7.89
CA ILE A 149 -10.99 1.32 -9.34
C ILE A 149 -11.28 -0.01 -10.08
N GLY A 150 -10.87 -1.13 -9.51
CA GLY A 150 -10.94 -2.44 -10.16
C GLY A 150 -9.83 -2.68 -11.20
N ALA A 151 -8.73 -1.95 -11.10
CA ALA A 151 -7.54 -2.10 -11.93
C ALA A 151 -6.31 -1.64 -11.17
N ASP A 152 -5.17 -2.32 -11.33
CA ASP A 152 -3.94 -2.03 -10.62
C ASP A 152 -2.93 -1.22 -11.46
N LYS A 153 -2.09 -0.41 -10.80
CA LYS A 153 -0.89 0.16 -11.42
C LYS A 153 0.06 -1.00 -11.80
N PRO A 154 0.78 -0.94 -12.92
CA PRO A 154 0.89 0.18 -13.89
C PRO A 154 -0.08 0.05 -15.09
N SER A 155 -1.20 -0.67 -14.95
CA SER A 155 -2.09 -0.91 -16.08
C SER A 155 -2.65 0.40 -16.67
N ARG A 156 -2.85 0.42 -17.99
CA ARG A 156 -3.48 1.54 -18.66
C ARG A 156 -4.89 1.81 -18.13
N ALA A 157 -5.65 0.76 -17.81
CA ALA A 157 -7.00 0.88 -17.28
C ALA A 157 -7.04 1.68 -15.97
N PHE A 158 -6.06 1.48 -15.07
CA PHE A 158 -5.94 2.25 -13.84
C PHE A 158 -5.74 3.75 -14.13
N PHE A 159 -4.78 4.10 -14.98
CA PHE A 159 -4.49 5.50 -15.29
C PHE A 159 -5.61 6.16 -16.11
N ASP A 160 -6.24 5.44 -17.05
CA ASP A 160 -7.40 5.97 -17.79
C ASP A 160 -8.55 6.31 -16.81
N ALA A 161 -8.80 5.48 -15.79
CA ALA A 161 -9.80 5.78 -14.75
C ALA A 161 -9.42 7.00 -13.90
N CYS A 162 -8.15 7.10 -13.48
CA CYS A 162 -7.64 8.28 -12.76
C CYS A 162 -7.84 9.55 -13.59
N PHE A 163 -7.42 9.55 -14.85
CA PHE A 163 -7.48 10.72 -15.73
C PHE A 163 -8.92 11.12 -16.05
N ALA A 164 -9.83 10.16 -16.20
CA ALA A 164 -11.26 10.44 -16.38
C ALA A 164 -11.90 11.13 -15.17
N ALA A 165 -11.39 10.86 -13.96
CA ALA A 165 -11.88 11.45 -12.72
C ALA A 165 -11.26 12.82 -12.40
N ILE A 166 -10.15 13.23 -13.05
CA ILE A 166 -9.49 14.51 -12.83
C ILE A 166 -10.14 15.60 -13.70
N PRO A 167 -10.79 16.63 -13.10
CA PRO A 167 -11.47 17.66 -13.86
C PRO A 167 -10.52 18.45 -14.76
N GLY A 168 -10.82 18.49 -16.07
CA GLY A 168 -10.05 19.25 -17.04
C GLY A 168 -8.69 18.66 -17.39
N PHE A 169 -8.44 17.39 -17.03
CA PHE A 169 -7.21 16.68 -17.43
C PHE A 169 -7.11 16.58 -18.96
N ARG A 170 -5.92 16.85 -19.48
CA ARG A 170 -5.54 16.65 -20.88
C ARG A 170 -4.20 15.96 -20.93
N SER A 171 -4.13 14.85 -21.65
CA SER A 171 -2.92 14.01 -21.75
C SER A 171 -1.70 14.67 -22.42
N GLU A 172 -1.85 15.88 -22.94
CA GLU A 172 -0.81 16.64 -23.64
C GLU A 172 -0.25 17.79 -22.78
N GLU A 173 -0.70 17.91 -21.55
CA GLU A 173 -0.26 18.93 -20.59
C GLU A 173 0.59 18.32 -19.47
#